data_c90693b64c3cb5fc4dbeb72abf44c25a
#
_entry.id   c90693b64c3cb5fc4dbeb72abf44c25a
#
_cell.length_a   1.000
_cell.length_b   1.000
_cell.length_c   1.000
_cell.angle_alpha   90.00
_cell.angle_beta   90.00
_cell.angle_gamma   90.00
#
_symmetry.space_group_name_H-M   'P 1'
#
loop_
_entity.id
_entity.type
_entity.pdbx_description
1 polymer ?
#
loop_
_entity_poly.entity_id
_entity_poly.type
_entity_poly.pdbx_seq_one_letter_code
_entity_poly.pdbx_strand_id
1 'polypeptide(L)'
;GEVTFQISPQSFFQVNPSQTEVLYKKALEFAGLTGQETVWDLYCGIGTISLFLARSAKKVYGVEIIPAAIEDARGNAARNGLDNTEFFVGKAEEVLPEWYEKRDSKEERHADVIVVDPPRKGCDSVLLDTITAMHPDRIVYVSCDSATLARDLKYLTEKVCNEGKEGEYRYQVEKVQPVDMF
;
A
#
# COMPACT_ATOMS: atom_id res chain seq x y z
N GLY A 1 -15.74 -14.67 -1.56
CA GLY A 1 -16.20 -14.69 -0.18
C GLY A 1 -16.20 -13.26 0.34
N GLU A 2 -17.18 -12.92 1.11
CA GLU A 2 -17.37 -11.57 1.64
C GLU A 2 -16.36 -11.27 2.75
N VAL A 3 -15.84 -10.05 2.78
CA VAL A 3 -15.07 -9.50 3.89
C VAL A 3 -16.03 -8.65 4.71
N THR A 4 -16.09 -8.91 6.02
CA THR A 4 -16.96 -8.16 6.94
C THR A 4 -16.15 -7.09 7.65
N PHE A 5 -16.65 -5.85 7.63
CA PHE A 5 -16.01 -4.71 8.29
C PHE A 5 -16.83 -4.18 9.44
N GLN A 6 -16.17 -3.87 10.53
CA GLN A 6 -16.67 -2.95 11.54
C GLN A 6 -16.02 -1.61 11.32
N ILE A 7 -16.78 -0.55 11.33
CA ILE A 7 -16.33 0.82 11.06
C ILE A 7 -16.71 1.68 12.25
N SER A 8 -15.74 2.30 12.88
CA SER A 8 -16.00 3.29 13.93
C SER A 8 -16.41 4.64 13.32
N PRO A 9 -17.17 5.47 14.03
CA PRO A 9 -17.60 6.78 13.53
C PRO A 9 -16.45 7.76 13.21
N GLN A 10 -15.25 7.46 13.67
CA GLN A 10 -14.05 8.28 13.49
C GLN A 10 -13.19 7.83 12.29
N SER A 11 -13.53 6.70 11.67
CA SER A 11 -12.77 6.12 10.56
C SER A 11 -13.36 6.57 9.22
N PHE A 12 -12.49 6.91 8.29
CA PHE A 12 -12.89 7.21 6.92
C PHE A 12 -13.35 5.93 6.20
N PHE A 13 -14.47 6.02 5.51
CA PHE A 13 -14.95 4.97 4.61
C PHE A 13 -15.47 5.61 3.31
N GLN A 14 -15.21 4.94 2.19
CA GLN A 14 -15.63 5.41 0.87
C GLN A 14 -17.17 5.49 0.77
N VAL A 15 -17.68 6.63 0.31
CA VAL A 15 -19.13 6.91 0.30
C VAL A 15 -19.89 6.24 -0.86
N ASN A 16 -19.19 5.78 -1.90
CA ASN A 16 -19.78 5.10 -3.05
C ASN A 16 -19.40 3.60 -3.05
N PRO A 17 -20.21 2.71 -2.43
CA PRO A 17 -19.84 1.30 -2.26
C PRO A 17 -19.59 0.55 -3.58
N SER A 18 -20.37 0.84 -4.63
CA SER A 18 -20.25 0.16 -5.92
C SER A 18 -18.94 0.52 -6.63
N GLN A 19 -18.56 1.78 -6.61
CA GLN A 19 -17.30 2.23 -7.22
C GLN A 19 -16.09 1.88 -6.34
N THR A 20 -16.26 1.84 -5.03
CA THR A 20 -15.24 1.34 -4.11
C THR A 20 -14.89 -0.12 -4.43
N GLU A 21 -15.88 -0.94 -4.71
CA GLU A 21 -15.65 -2.34 -5.11
C GLU A 21 -14.85 -2.42 -6.43
N VAL A 22 -15.16 -1.57 -7.40
CA VAL A 22 -14.40 -1.48 -8.67
C VAL A 22 -12.97 -1.07 -8.40
N LEU A 23 -12.74 -0.01 -7.59
CA LEU A 23 -11.42 0.48 -7.23
C LEU A 23 -10.57 -0.61 -6.57
N TYR A 24 -11.12 -1.29 -5.56
CA TYR A 24 -10.40 -2.33 -4.84
C TYR A 24 -10.11 -3.56 -5.72
N LYS A 25 -11.06 -3.97 -6.57
CA LYS A 25 -10.81 -5.03 -7.56
C LYS A 25 -9.66 -4.66 -8.50
N LYS A 26 -9.57 -3.40 -8.93
CA LYS A 26 -8.47 -2.93 -9.78
C LYS A 26 -7.14 -2.89 -9.01
N ALA A 27 -7.13 -2.43 -7.78
CA ALA A 27 -5.92 -2.47 -6.94
C ALA A 27 -5.40 -3.91 -6.77
N LEU A 28 -6.29 -4.87 -6.49
CA LEU A 28 -5.95 -6.30 -6.39
C LEU A 28 -5.44 -6.89 -7.72
N GLU A 29 -6.12 -6.56 -8.84
CA GLU A 29 -5.69 -6.99 -10.18
C GLU A 29 -4.27 -6.48 -10.49
N PHE A 30 -3.98 -5.20 -10.16
CA PHE A 30 -2.67 -4.60 -10.39
C PHE A 30 -1.60 -5.14 -9.42
N ALA A 31 -1.98 -5.49 -8.20
CA ALA A 31 -1.09 -6.16 -7.25
C ALA A 31 -0.65 -7.55 -7.73
N GLY A 32 -1.49 -8.26 -8.49
CA GLY A 32 -1.16 -9.52 -9.17
C GLY A 32 -0.62 -10.60 -8.22
N LEU A 33 -1.27 -10.79 -7.08
CA LEU A 33 -0.80 -11.67 -6.01
C LEU A 33 -1.02 -13.14 -6.33
N THR A 34 -0.06 -14.00 -5.92
CA THR A 34 -0.05 -15.45 -6.11
C THR A 34 -0.11 -16.25 -4.80
N GLY A 35 -0.04 -15.56 -3.67
CA GLY A 35 0.00 -16.15 -2.33
C GLY A 35 1.41 -16.25 -1.73
N GLN A 36 2.42 -15.77 -2.43
CA GLN A 36 3.81 -15.83 -1.97
C GLN A 36 4.36 -14.45 -1.56
N GLU A 37 3.65 -13.39 -1.90
CA GLU A 37 4.11 -12.02 -1.80
C GLU A 37 4.00 -11.47 -0.37
N THR A 38 5.00 -10.67 0.01
CA THR A 38 4.96 -9.72 1.11
C THR A 38 4.51 -8.37 0.58
N VAL A 39 3.42 -7.85 1.14
CA VAL A 39 2.76 -6.63 0.66
C VAL A 39 2.75 -5.56 1.74
N TRP A 40 3.04 -4.32 1.38
CA TRP A 40 2.77 -3.15 2.20
C TRP A 40 1.56 -2.39 1.67
N ASP A 41 0.65 -2.01 2.57
CA ASP A 41 -0.50 -1.14 2.32
C ASP A 41 -0.31 0.14 3.14
N LEU A 42 0.14 1.19 2.48
CA LEU A 42 0.47 2.46 3.10
C LEU A 42 -0.74 3.40 3.03
N TYR A 43 -1.07 4.03 4.16
CA TYR A 43 -2.31 4.77 4.40
C TYR A 43 -3.54 3.85 4.42
N CYS A 44 -3.43 2.72 5.11
CA CYS A 44 -4.39 1.61 5.01
C CYS A 44 -5.77 1.88 5.64
N GLY A 45 -5.94 2.96 6.41
CA GLY A 45 -7.19 3.25 7.11
C GLY A 45 -7.62 2.11 8.04
N ILE A 46 -8.86 1.67 7.93
CA ILE A 46 -9.41 0.51 8.68
C ILE A 46 -9.00 -0.85 8.09
N GLY A 47 -8.01 -0.86 7.21
CA GLY A 47 -7.48 -2.07 6.58
C GLY A 47 -8.32 -2.60 5.43
N THR A 48 -9.12 -1.77 4.76
CA THR A 48 -10.03 -2.27 3.72
C THR A 48 -9.28 -2.94 2.58
N ILE A 49 -8.31 -2.27 1.97
CA ILE A 49 -7.48 -2.85 0.91
C ILE A 49 -6.61 -3.97 1.49
N SER A 50 -5.98 -3.74 2.67
CA SER A 50 -5.14 -4.73 3.36
C SER A 50 -5.81 -6.10 3.50
N LEU A 51 -7.10 -6.13 3.92
CA LEU A 51 -7.80 -7.39 4.15
C LEU A 51 -8.11 -8.13 2.84
N PHE A 52 -8.40 -7.41 1.77
CA PHE A 52 -8.54 -8.04 0.46
C PHE A 52 -7.21 -8.59 -0.05
N LEU A 53 -6.11 -7.85 0.09
CA LEU A 53 -4.76 -8.31 -0.26
C LEU A 53 -4.35 -9.54 0.54
N ALA A 54 -4.63 -9.57 1.85
CA ALA A 54 -4.24 -10.65 2.75
C ALA A 54 -4.82 -12.02 2.37
N ARG A 55 -5.93 -12.05 1.63
CA ARG A 55 -6.52 -13.31 1.12
C ARG A 55 -5.69 -13.98 0.02
N SER A 56 -4.81 -13.23 -0.61
CA SER A 56 -4.00 -13.69 -1.74
C SER A 56 -2.52 -13.35 -1.59
N ALA A 57 -2.08 -12.91 -0.41
CA ALA A 57 -0.70 -12.61 -0.08
C ALA A 57 -0.18 -13.57 0.98
N LYS A 58 1.14 -13.74 1.04
CA LYS A 58 1.82 -14.43 2.14
C LYS A 58 1.75 -13.62 3.43
N LYS A 59 2.02 -12.33 3.35
CA LYS A 59 2.00 -11.40 4.49
C LYS A 59 1.58 -10.00 4.02
N VAL A 60 0.79 -9.31 4.82
CA VAL A 60 0.42 -7.91 4.58
C VAL A 60 0.78 -7.06 5.79
N TYR A 61 1.49 -5.97 5.55
CA TYR A 61 1.78 -4.92 6.52
C TYR A 61 0.95 -3.68 6.18
N GLY A 62 0.20 -3.16 7.14
CA GLY A 62 -0.60 -1.93 6.99
C GLY A 62 -0.05 -0.81 7.85
N VAL A 63 -0.04 0.42 7.33
CA VAL A 63 0.37 1.63 8.06
C VAL A 63 -0.71 2.68 7.98
N GLU A 64 -1.09 3.24 9.12
CA GLU A 64 -2.06 4.33 9.22
C GLU A 64 -1.74 5.22 10.43
N ILE A 65 -1.90 6.53 10.26
CA ILE A 65 -1.59 7.49 11.31
C ILE A 65 -2.64 7.52 12.43
N ILE A 66 -3.88 7.12 12.13
CA ILE A 66 -5.00 7.19 13.08
C ILE A 66 -5.08 5.92 13.92
N PRO A 67 -4.78 5.96 15.25
CA PRO A 67 -4.77 4.77 16.09
C PRO A 67 -6.10 4.00 16.07
N ALA A 68 -7.24 4.70 16.12
CA ALA A 68 -8.55 4.07 16.09
C ALA A 68 -8.80 3.28 14.79
N ALA A 69 -8.31 3.77 13.65
CA ALA A 69 -8.42 3.05 12.38
C ALA A 69 -7.56 1.76 12.40
N ILE A 70 -6.39 1.78 13.03
CA ILE A 70 -5.57 0.57 13.20
C ILE A 70 -6.23 -0.44 14.16
N GLU A 71 -6.90 0.02 15.21
CA GLU A 71 -7.68 -0.87 16.09
C GLU A 71 -8.83 -1.54 15.30
N ASP A 72 -9.54 -0.77 14.50
CA ASP A 72 -10.56 -1.30 13.58
C ASP A 72 -9.95 -2.30 12.58
N ALA A 73 -8.80 -1.98 11.97
CA ALA A 73 -8.11 -2.86 11.03
C ALA A 73 -7.73 -4.21 11.66
N ARG A 74 -7.16 -4.20 12.86
CA ARG A 74 -6.84 -5.42 13.63
C ARG A 74 -8.09 -6.22 13.99
N GLY A 75 -9.13 -5.54 14.46
CA GLY A 75 -10.42 -6.17 14.75
C GLY A 75 -11.08 -6.79 13.51
N ASN A 76 -10.99 -6.09 12.38
CA ASN A 76 -11.50 -6.57 11.10
C ASN A 76 -10.70 -7.78 10.59
N ALA A 77 -9.38 -7.77 10.71
CA ALA A 77 -8.53 -8.91 10.36
C ALA A 77 -8.89 -10.15 11.19
N ALA A 78 -8.98 -10.00 12.51
CA ALA A 78 -9.36 -11.09 13.41
C ALA A 78 -10.76 -11.64 13.10
N ARG A 79 -11.74 -10.77 12.82
CA ARG A 79 -13.12 -11.16 12.47
C ARG A 79 -13.17 -11.99 11.17
N ASN A 80 -12.27 -11.71 10.25
CA ASN A 80 -12.19 -12.43 8.97
C ASN A 80 -11.19 -13.61 8.97
N GLY A 81 -10.59 -13.92 10.12
CA GLY A 81 -9.64 -15.03 10.26
C GLY A 81 -8.34 -14.84 9.48
N LEU A 82 -7.90 -13.59 9.31
CA LEU A 82 -6.70 -13.22 8.58
C LEU A 82 -5.55 -12.99 9.58
N ASP A 83 -4.73 -14.01 9.79
CA ASP A 83 -3.58 -14.04 10.72
C ASP A 83 -2.26 -13.60 10.06
N ASN A 84 -2.27 -13.43 8.75
CA ASN A 84 -1.15 -12.97 7.95
C ASN A 84 -1.05 -11.45 7.80
N THR A 85 -1.74 -10.69 8.65
CA THR A 85 -1.70 -9.22 8.66
C THR A 85 -0.96 -8.68 9.86
N GLU A 86 -0.34 -7.50 9.70
CA GLU A 86 0.29 -6.76 10.79
C GLU A 86 0.10 -5.26 10.55
N PHE A 87 -0.31 -4.51 11.58
CA PHE A 87 -0.68 -3.11 11.43
C PHE A 87 0.12 -2.21 12.37
N PHE A 88 0.63 -1.10 11.84
CA PHE A 88 1.44 -0.10 12.52
C PHE A 88 0.72 1.23 12.59
N VAL A 89 0.73 1.84 13.78
CA VAL A 89 0.25 3.22 13.98
C VAL A 89 1.41 4.17 13.73
N GLY A 90 1.24 5.11 12.82
CA GLY A 90 2.21 6.16 12.54
C GLY A 90 2.10 6.69 11.13
N LYS A 91 2.90 7.70 10.82
CA LYS A 91 2.99 8.18 9.45
C LYS A 91 3.79 7.21 8.59
N ALA A 92 3.32 6.94 7.38
CA ALA A 92 4.01 6.04 6.45
C ALA A 92 5.46 6.50 6.20
N GLU A 93 5.66 7.82 6.12
CA GLU A 93 6.95 8.49 5.93
C GLU A 93 7.95 8.31 7.09
N GLU A 94 7.47 7.88 8.26
CA GLU A 94 8.28 7.60 9.46
C GLU A 94 8.40 6.10 9.70
N VAL A 95 7.27 5.38 9.64
CA VAL A 95 7.19 3.94 9.96
C VAL A 95 7.96 3.09 8.95
N LEU A 96 7.80 3.35 7.65
CA LEU A 96 8.43 2.52 6.62
C LEU A 96 9.95 2.66 6.61
N PRO A 97 10.55 3.88 6.66
CA PRO A 97 12.00 4.04 6.81
C PRO A 97 12.55 3.38 8.07
N GLU A 98 11.89 3.60 9.23
CA GLU A 98 12.31 3.00 10.50
C GLU A 98 12.27 1.47 10.45
N TRP A 99 11.22 0.91 9.84
CA TRP A 99 11.11 -0.54 9.63
C TRP A 99 12.22 -1.06 8.73
N TYR A 100 12.52 -0.35 7.64
CA TYR A 100 13.57 -0.68 6.69
C TYR A 100 14.98 -0.65 7.34
N GLU A 101 15.28 0.38 8.13
CA GLU A 101 16.58 0.56 8.77
C GLU A 101 16.86 -0.50 9.84
N LYS A 102 15.82 -0.99 10.54
CA LYS A 102 15.95 -1.99 11.62
C LYS A 102 16.23 -3.41 11.12
N ARG A 103 16.28 -3.65 9.83
CA ARG A 103 16.56 -4.97 9.26
C ARG A 103 17.96 -5.04 8.68
N ASP A 104 18.62 -6.18 8.91
CA ASP A 104 20.02 -6.32 8.60
C ASP A 104 20.27 -6.85 7.17
N SER A 105 19.36 -7.67 6.62
CA SER A 105 19.52 -8.26 5.29
C SER A 105 18.62 -7.61 4.23
N LYS A 106 19.02 -7.75 2.95
CA LYS A 106 18.19 -7.28 1.83
C LYS A 106 16.91 -8.07 1.71
N GLU A 107 16.94 -9.36 1.99
CA GLU A 107 15.78 -10.25 1.96
C GLU A 107 14.76 -9.85 3.01
N GLU A 108 15.19 -9.42 4.19
CA GLU A 108 14.31 -8.92 5.24
C GLU A 108 13.71 -7.55 4.93
N ARG A 109 14.41 -6.73 4.14
CA ARG A 109 13.98 -5.39 3.70
C ARG A 109 13.09 -5.41 2.48
N HIS A 110 13.08 -6.52 1.73
CA HIS A 110 12.33 -6.62 0.50
C HIS A 110 10.82 -6.64 0.74
N ALA A 111 10.09 -5.98 -0.16
CA ALA A 111 8.64 -6.09 -0.30
C ALA A 111 8.33 -6.40 -1.76
N ASP A 112 7.52 -7.42 -2.02
CA ASP A 112 7.17 -7.78 -3.39
C ASP A 112 6.22 -6.75 -4.03
N VAL A 113 5.26 -6.27 -3.24
CA VAL A 113 4.28 -5.28 -3.69
C VAL A 113 4.10 -4.19 -2.63
N ILE A 114 4.06 -2.94 -3.07
CA ILE A 114 3.69 -1.81 -2.22
C ILE A 114 2.45 -1.13 -2.81
N VAL A 115 1.39 -1.06 -2.02
CA VAL A 115 0.16 -0.31 -2.34
C VAL A 115 0.19 0.99 -1.56
N VAL A 116 -0.12 2.09 -2.21
CA VAL A 116 -0.22 3.41 -1.59
C VAL A 116 -1.55 4.07 -1.95
N ASP A 117 -2.25 4.60 -0.96
CA ASP A 117 -3.47 5.42 -1.12
C ASP A 117 -3.34 6.72 -0.31
N PRO A 118 -2.40 7.60 -0.70
CA PRO A 118 -2.06 8.77 0.07
C PRO A 118 -3.16 9.85 0.02
N PRO A 119 -3.15 10.81 0.96
CA PRO A 119 -4.00 11.99 0.88
C PRO A 119 -3.71 12.80 -0.39
N ARG A 120 -4.55 13.81 -0.68
CA ARG A 120 -4.44 14.66 -1.89
C ARG A 120 -3.05 15.25 -2.16
N LYS A 121 -2.26 15.48 -1.12
CA LYS A 121 -0.88 15.98 -1.26
C LYS A 121 0.10 14.97 -1.90
N GLY A 122 -0.30 13.72 -2.03
CA GLY A 122 0.56 12.61 -2.48
C GLY A 122 1.55 12.15 -1.42
N CYS A 123 2.56 11.39 -1.83
CA CYS A 123 3.65 10.92 -0.99
C CYS A 123 4.75 11.98 -0.88
N ASP A 124 5.50 11.98 0.23
CA ASP A 124 6.72 12.78 0.30
C ASP A 124 7.94 12.02 -0.26
N SER A 125 9.04 12.75 -0.48
CA SER A 125 10.23 12.18 -1.11
C SER A 125 10.90 11.11 -0.25
N VAL A 126 10.86 11.25 1.09
CA VAL A 126 11.46 10.26 2.00
C VAL A 126 10.75 8.91 1.87
N LEU A 127 9.41 8.93 1.78
CA LEU A 127 8.63 7.72 1.56
C LEU A 127 8.92 7.10 0.19
N LEU A 128 8.93 7.91 -0.88
CA LEU A 128 9.23 7.44 -2.23
C LEU A 128 10.65 6.86 -2.34
N ASP A 129 11.62 7.47 -1.64
CA ASP A 129 13.00 6.95 -1.54
C ASP A 129 13.03 5.59 -0.86
N THR A 130 12.34 5.43 0.25
CA THR A 130 12.29 4.16 0.97
C THR A 130 11.59 3.09 0.14
N ILE A 131 10.46 3.41 -0.50
CA ILE A 131 9.77 2.49 -1.42
C ILE A 131 10.74 1.98 -2.49
N THR A 132 11.48 2.88 -3.15
CA THR A 132 12.44 2.47 -4.18
C THR A 132 13.62 1.67 -3.61
N ALA A 133 14.07 1.95 -2.38
CA ALA A 133 15.14 1.21 -1.70
C ALA A 133 14.72 -0.21 -1.28
N MET A 134 13.43 -0.46 -1.09
CA MET A 134 12.88 -1.79 -0.81
C MET A 134 12.78 -2.66 -2.07
N HIS A 135 12.96 -2.10 -3.24
CA HIS A 135 12.94 -2.78 -4.54
C HIS A 135 11.69 -3.63 -4.81
N PRO A 136 10.45 -3.10 -4.60
CA PRO A 136 9.27 -3.89 -4.90
C PRO A 136 9.17 -4.23 -6.40
N ASP A 137 8.66 -5.42 -6.70
CA ASP A 137 8.37 -5.82 -8.08
C ASP A 137 7.27 -4.95 -8.69
N ARG A 138 6.33 -4.51 -7.84
CA ARG A 138 5.18 -3.69 -8.24
C ARG A 138 4.84 -2.63 -7.20
N ILE A 139 4.48 -1.46 -7.71
CA ILE A 139 3.90 -0.37 -6.92
C ILE A 139 2.50 -0.11 -7.47
N VAL A 140 1.48 -0.23 -6.62
CA VAL A 140 0.09 0.10 -6.94
C VAL A 140 -0.24 1.43 -6.27
N TYR A 141 -0.48 2.45 -7.08
CA TYR A 141 -0.76 3.80 -6.58
C TYR A 141 -2.23 4.15 -6.79
N VAL A 142 -2.99 4.27 -5.72
CA VAL A 142 -4.35 4.82 -5.72
C VAL A 142 -4.25 6.32 -5.49
N SER A 143 -4.99 7.14 -6.22
CA SER A 143 -4.93 8.59 -6.07
C SER A 143 -6.27 9.25 -6.36
N CYS A 144 -6.62 10.22 -5.55
CA CYS A 144 -7.77 11.11 -5.80
C CYS A 144 -7.37 12.46 -6.43
N ASP A 145 -6.08 12.66 -6.75
CA ASP A 145 -5.57 13.89 -7.36
C ASP A 145 -4.56 13.57 -8.47
N SER A 146 -4.90 13.89 -9.71
CA SER A 146 -4.09 13.55 -10.87
C SER A 146 -2.78 14.34 -10.97
N ALA A 147 -2.73 15.55 -10.40
CA ALA A 147 -1.52 16.38 -10.46
C ALA A 147 -0.44 15.85 -9.51
N THR A 148 -0.83 15.50 -8.28
CA THR A 148 0.10 14.88 -7.33
C THR A 148 0.50 13.48 -7.75
N LEU A 149 -0.43 12.69 -8.34
CA LEU A 149 -0.10 11.40 -8.96
C LEU A 149 0.98 11.55 -10.03
N ALA A 150 0.81 12.50 -10.96
CA ALA A 150 1.78 12.73 -12.03
C ALA A 150 3.16 13.11 -11.48
N ARG A 151 3.22 13.95 -10.43
CA ARG A 151 4.46 14.32 -9.74
C ARG A 151 5.16 13.10 -9.14
N ASP A 152 4.43 12.27 -8.40
CA ASP A 152 5.00 11.12 -7.70
C ASP A 152 5.40 10.02 -8.68
N LEU A 153 4.61 9.77 -9.72
CA LEU A 153 4.98 8.85 -10.80
C LEU A 153 6.22 9.31 -11.54
N LYS A 154 6.35 10.62 -11.83
CA LYS A 154 7.56 11.18 -12.42
C LYS A 154 8.77 10.89 -11.53
N TYR A 155 8.66 11.14 -10.23
CA TYR A 155 9.74 10.86 -9.27
C TYR A 155 10.16 9.39 -9.32
N LEU A 156 9.21 8.46 -9.22
CA LEU A 156 9.47 7.02 -9.24
C LEU A 156 10.10 6.54 -10.55
N THR A 157 9.66 7.07 -11.70
CA THR A 157 10.12 6.64 -13.03
C THR A 157 11.45 7.26 -13.45
N GLU A 158 11.80 8.44 -12.93
CA GLU A 158 13.09 9.09 -13.20
C GLU A 158 14.20 8.58 -12.28
N LYS A 159 13.85 8.04 -11.10
CA LYS A 159 14.83 7.54 -10.14
C LYS A 159 15.48 6.25 -10.64
N VAL A 160 16.81 6.24 -10.62
CA VAL A 160 17.61 5.05 -10.90
C VAL A 160 17.72 4.20 -9.63
N CYS A 161 17.30 2.96 -9.72
CA CYS A 161 17.45 1.97 -8.65
C CYS A 161 18.74 1.17 -8.86
N ASN A 162 19.46 0.85 -7.80
CA ASN A 162 20.79 0.19 -7.85
C ASN A 162 21.87 0.97 -8.64
N GLU A 163 21.83 2.29 -8.61
CA GLU A 163 22.75 3.15 -9.36
C GLU A 163 24.21 2.71 -9.17
N GLY A 164 24.94 2.54 -10.29
CA GLY A 164 26.33 2.11 -10.31
C GLY A 164 26.59 0.65 -9.91
N LYS A 165 25.56 -0.19 -9.83
CA LYS A 165 25.65 -1.63 -9.53
C LYS A 165 25.06 -2.45 -10.68
N GLU A 166 25.44 -3.73 -10.72
CA GLU A 166 24.81 -4.68 -11.63
C GLU A 166 23.32 -4.79 -11.33
N GLY A 167 22.47 -4.76 -12.37
CA GLY A 167 21.02 -4.77 -12.23
C GLY A 167 20.39 -3.40 -12.00
N GLU A 168 21.02 -2.31 -12.47
CA GLU A 168 20.42 -0.98 -12.51
C GLU A 168 19.11 -0.98 -13.30
N TYR A 169 18.03 -0.38 -12.74
CA TYR A 169 16.73 -0.31 -13.38
C TYR A 169 15.97 0.95 -12.98
N ARG A 170 14.84 1.20 -13.67
CA ARG A 170 13.86 2.24 -13.33
C ARG A 170 12.46 1.66 -13.37
N TYR A 171 11.59 2.17 -12.53
CA TYR A 171 10.17 1.85 -12.62
C TYR A 171 9.56 2.43 -13.89
N GLN A 172 8.54 1.77 -14.40
CA GLN A 172 7.76 2.22 -15.55
C GLN A 172 6.28 2.16 -15.21
N VAL A 173 5.50 3.12 -15.72
CA VAL A 173 4.05 3.08 -15.61
C VAL A 173 3.52 2.03 -16.59
N GLU A 174 2.98 0.95 -16.06
CA GLU A 174 2.48 -0.16 -16.88
C GLU A 174 0.99 0.00 -17.20
N LYS A 175 0.20 0.41 -16.21
CA LYS A 175 -1.25 0.53 -16.32
C LYS A 175 -1.77 1.77 -15.60
N VAL A 176 -2.78 2.40 -16.17
CA VAL A 176 -3.55 3.49 -15.53
C VAL A 176 -5.03 3.20 -15.73
N GLN A 177 -5.82 3.24 -14.66
CA GLN A 177 -7.25 3.02 -14.69
C GLN A 177 -7.98 4.14 -13.96
N PRO A 178 -8.67 5.03 -14.66
CA PRO A 178 -9.62 5.96 -14.04
C PRO A 178 -10.81 5.19 -13.43
N VAL A 179 -11.22 5.61 -12.24
CA VAL A 179 -12.43 5.11 -11.57
C VAL A 179 -13.25 6.32 -11.15
N ASP A 180 -14.51 6.39 -11.62
CA ASP A 180 -15.43 7.47 -11.27
C ASP A 180 -16.06 7.15 -9.91
N MET A 181 -15.68 7.92 -8.88
CA MET A 181 -16.14 7.73 -7.50
C MET A 181 -17.38 8.56 -7.13
N PHE A 182 -17.92 9.35 -8.07
CA PHE A 182 -19.07 10.25 -7.88
C PHE A 182 -20.35 9.77 -8.53
#